data_b01c19cdbb686347d9c51ce63e63a9bb
#
_entry.id   b01c19cdbb686347d9c51ce63e63a9bb
#
_cell.length_a   1.000
_cell.length_b   1.000
_cell.length_c   1.000
_cell.angle_alpha   90.00
_cell.angle_beta   90.00
_cell.angle_gamma   90.00
#
_symmetry.space_group_name_H-M   'P 1'
#
loop_
_entity.id
_entity.type
_entity.pdbx_description
1 polymer ?
#
loop_
_entity_poly.entity_id
_entity_poly.type
_entity_poly.pdbx_seq_one_letter_code
_entity_poly.pdbx_strand_id
1 'polypeptide(L)'
;MEHSFISIKKFTEEPYSKILGYPNATKRQIKSRINELEKLKVKSICLTGPTTIGNLEILGKGYVGVVVLVKRGNKEVALKIRRTDSQRENMKNESI
;
A
#
# COMPACT_ATOMS: atom_id res chain seq x y z
N MET A 1 11.40 -17.78 7.81
CA MET A 1 10.69 -17.50 6.57
C MET A 1 11.03 -16.11 6.07
N GLU A 2 11.35 -16.02 4.82
CA GLU A 2 11.75 -14.75 4.27
C GLU A 2 10.56 -13.97 3.73
N HIS A 3 10.60 -12.68 3.95
CA HIS A 3 9.59 -11.79 3.38
C HIS A 3 10.09 -11.22 2.07
N SER A 4 9.19 -11.09 1.12
CA SER A 4 9.52 -10.49 -0.17
C SER A 4 9.26 -9.01 -0.10
N PHE A 5 10.31 -8.23 -0.23
CA PHE A 5 10.20 -6.77 -0.27
C PHE A 5 10.23 -6.32 -1.72
N ILE A 6 9.17 -5.64 -2.12
CA ILE A 6 9.03 -5.15 -3.49
C ILE A 6 9.18 -3.63 -3.46
N SER A 7 10.04 -3.11 -4.33
CA SER A 7 10.22 -1.66 -4.42
C SER A 7 8.90 -0.98 -4.72
N ILE A 8 8.65 0.15 -4.07
CA ILE A 8 7.40 0.87 -4.31
C ILE A 8 7.25 1.30 -5.77
N LYS A 9 8.36 1.43 -6.48
CA LYS A 9 8.30 1.82 -7.89
C LYS A 9 7.66 0.75 -8.76
N LYS A 10 7.66 -0.49 -8.31
CA LYS A 10 6.99 -1.56 -9.04
C LYS A 10 5.48 -1.49 -8.91
N PHE A 11 4.99 -0.71 -7.98
CA PHE A 11 3.56 -0.66 -7.71
C PHE A 11 2.79 0.21 -8.69
N THR A 12 3.46 0.71 -9.73
CA THR A 12 2.77 1.29 -10.87
C THR A 12 2.26 0.21 -11.82
N GLU A 13 2.71 -1.03 -11.65
CA GLU A 13 2.40 -2.13 -12.56
C GLU A 13 1.46 -3.12 -11.90
N GLU A 14 0.65 -3.77 -12.74
CA GLU A 14 -0.17 -4.86 -12.23
C GLU A 14 0.69 -6.08 -12.02
N PRO A 15 0.35 -6.91 -11.05
CA PRO A 15 -0.83 -6.81 -10.16
C PRO A 15 -0.60 -5.91 -8.95
N TYR A 16 0.60 -5.39 -8.76
CA TYR A 16 0.97 -4.66 -7.54
C TYR A 16 0.16 -3.38 -7.38
N SER A 17 -0.18 -2.73 -8.49
CA SER A 17 -0.93 -1.49 -8.42
C SER A 17 -2.30 -1.67 -7.76
N LYS A 18 -2.81 -2.89 -7.73
CA LYS A 18 -4.10 -3.14 -7.09
C LYS A 18 -4.07 -2.89 -5.59
N ILE A 19 -2.89 -2.94 -4.99
CA ILE A 19 -2.76 -2.64 -3.57
C ILE A 19 -2.88 -1.16 -3.32
N LEU A 20 -2.13 -0.36 -4.06
CA LEU A 20 -2.18 1.09 -3.87
C LEU A 20 -3.50 1.68 -4.35
N GLY A 21 -4.10 1.06 -5.33
CA GLY A 21 -5.31 1.59 -5.93
C GLY A 21 -6.57 0.84 -5.56
N TYR A 22 -6.57 0.18 -4.45
CA TYR A 22 -7.73 -0.61 -4.04
C TYR A 22 -8.93 0.29 -3.75
N PRO A 23 -10.13 -0.02 -4.25
CA PRO A 23 -10.44 -1.11 -5.17
C PRO A 23 -10.14 -0.81 -6.63
N ASN A 24 -10.05 0.43 -7.03
CA ASN A 24 -9.72 0.84 -8.39
C ASN A 24 -9.03 2.18 -8.35
N ALA A 25 -8.11 2.40 -9.29
CA ALA A 25 -7.43 3.68 -9.35
C ALA A 25 -6.94 3.97 -10.75
N THR A 26 -6.83 5.27 -11.04
CA THR A 26 -6.18 5.71 -12.27
C THR A 26 -4.67 5.69 -12.06
N LYS A 27 -3.93 5.77 -13.16
CA LYS A 27 -2.49 5.82 -13.06
C LYS A 27 -2.02 7.05 -12.27
N ARG A 28 -2.76 8.14 -12.40
CA ARG A 28 -2.42 9.35 -11.66
C ARG A 28 -2.55 9.14 -10.17
N GLN A 29 -3.59 8.46 -9.74
CA GLN A 29 -3.76 8.17 -8.32
C GLN A 29 -2.67 7.27 -7.80
N ILE A 30 -2.27 6.27 -8.58
CA ILE A 30 -1.19 5.38 -8.19
C ILE A 30 0.10 6.17 -8.02
N LYS A 31 0.42 7.03 -8.98
CA LYS A 31 1.64 7.83 -8.89
C LYS A 31 1.63 8.74 -7.68
N SER A 32 0.46 9.33 -7.39
CA SER A 32 0.33 10.19 -6.24
C SER A 32 0.62 9.44 -4.96
N ARG A 33 0.13 8.22 -4.86
CA ARG A 33 0.36 7.42 -3.66
C ARG A 33 1.81 7.01 -3.53
N ILE A 34 2.48 6.72 -4.63
CA ILE A 34 3.89 6.40 -4.58
C ILE A 34 4.68 7.62 -4.08
N ASN A 35 4.32 8.80 -4.55
CA ASN A 35 4.96 10.02 -4.06
C ASN A 35 4.77 10.19 -2.56
N GLU A 36 3.58 9.89 -2.06
CA GLU A 36 3.34 9.98 -0.63
C GLU A 36 4.16 8.96 0.15
N LEU A 37 4.29 7.76 -0.39
CA LEU A 37 5.11 6.75 0.25
C LEU A 37 6.56 7.21 0.32
N GLU A 38 7.05 7.83 -0.73
CA GLU A 38 8.42 8.34 -0.72
C GLU A 38 8.60 9.42 0.33
N LYS A 39 7.61 10.29 0.48
CA LYS A 39 7.68 11.32 1.51
C LYS A 39 7.69 10.73 2.90
N LEU A 40 7.06 9.58 3.08
CA LEU A 40 7.05 8.88 4.35
C LEU A 40 8.30 8.02 4.56
N LYS A 41 9.24 8.06 3.62
CA LYS A 41 10.47 7.29 3.68
C LYS A 41 10.24 5.80 3.52
N VAL A 42 9.13 5.41 2.90
CA VAL A 42 8.86 4.03 2.59
C VAL A 42 9.51 3.69 1.26
N LYS A 43 10.32 2.66 1.25
CA LYS A 43 11.04 2.27 0.05
C LYS A 43 10.49 1.00 -0.58
N SER A 44 9.90 0.15 0.22
CA SER A 44 9.40 -1.12 -0.29
C SER A 44 8.23 -1.59 0.55
N ILE A 45 7.46 -2.49 -0.05
CA ILE A 45 6.31 -3.11 0.59
C ILE A 45 6.56 -4.60 0.61
N CYS A 46 6.31 -5.20 1.76
CA CYS A 46 6.47 -6.63 1.93
C CYS A 46 5.11 -7.29 1.76
N LEU A 47 5.03 -8.23 0.83
CA LEU A 47 3.77 -8.91 0.53
C LEU A 47 3.66 -10.13 1.43
N THR A 48 3.01 -9.96 2.56
CA THR A 48 2.84 -11.01 3.54
C THR A 48 1.56 -10.75 4.34
N GLY A 49 0.94 -11.81 4.79
CA GLY A 49 -0.21 -11.70 5.66
C GLY A 49 -1.31 -12.68 5.30
N PRO A 50 -2.36 -12.72 6.14
CA PRO A 50 -3.44 -13.71 5.97
C PRO A 50 -4.52 -13.29 4.99
N THR A 51 -4.43 -12.09 4.45
CA THR A 51 -5.44 -11.54 3.54
C THR A 51 -4.83 -11.39 2.17
N THR A 52 -5.65 -11.46 1.12
CA THR A 52 -5.13 -11.32 -0.23
C THR A 52 -5.91 -10.29 -1.02
N ILE A 53 -5.22 -9.68 -1.98
CA ILE A 53 -5.83 -8.92 -3.06
C ILE A 53 -5.31 -9.59 -4.33
N GLY A 54 -6.20 -10.25 -5.06
CA GLY A 54 -5.74 -11.11 -6.13
C GLY A 54 -4.86 -12.20 -5.55
N ASN A 55 -3.63 -12.29 -6.03
CA ASN A 55 -2.66 -13.26 -5.52
C ASN A 55 -1.66 -12.65 -4.55
N LEU A 56 -1.85 -11.40 -4.17
CA LEU A 56 -0.89 -10.70 -3.33
C LEU A 56 -1.32 -10.76 -1.88
N GLU A 57 -0.42 -11.17 -1.01
CA GLU A 57 -0.69 -11.28 0.41
C GLU A 57 -0.47 -9.93 1.09
N ILE A 58 -1.39 -9.58 1.97
CA ILE A 58 -1.31 -8.34 2.74
C ILE A 58 -1.76 -8.61 4.17
N LEU A 59 -1.53 -7.64 5.05
CA LEU A 59 -1.88 -7.82 6.45
C LEU A 59 -3.38 -7.77 6.69
N GLY A 60 -4.10 -6.93 5.95
CA GLY A 60 -5.54 -6.86 6.13
C GLY A 60 -6.20 -5.95 5.12
N LYS A 61 -7.54 -6.04 5.03
CA LYS A 61 -8.33 -5.14 4.20
C LYS A 61 -9.70 -4.96 4.82
N GLY A 62 -10.29 -3.81 4.56
CA GLY A 62 -11.60 -3.51 5.11
C GLY A 62 -12.20 -2.27 4.48
N TYR A 63 -13.15 -1.68 5.20
CA TYR A 63 -13.86 -0.50 4.69
C TYR A 63 -12.95 0.69 4.43
N VAL A 64 -11.93 0.84 5.23
CA VAL A 64 -11.08 2.03 5.14
C VAL A 64 -10.01 1.85 4.07
N GLY A 65 -9.58 0.65 3.86
CA GLY A 65 -8.54 0.38 2.89
C GLY A 65 -7.82 -0.91 3.20
N VAL A 66 -6.54 -0.93 2.86
CA VAL A 66 -5.72 -2.12 3.06
C VAL A 66 -4.59 -1.80 4.01
N VAL A 67 -4.09 -2.82 4.68
CA VAL A 67 -2.95 -2.68 5.58
C VAL A 67 -1.85 -3.57 5.03
N VAL A 68 -0.67 -3.00 4.86
CA VAL A 68 0.48 -3.72 4.32
C VAL A 68 1.67 -3.52 5.23
N LEU A 69 2.60 -4.45 5.16
CA LEU A 69 3.87 -4.32 5.85
C LEU A 69 4.83 -3.57 4.94
N VAL A 70 5.43 -2.51 5.45
CA VAL A 70 6.34 -1.71 4.64
C VAL A 70 7.66 -1.57 5.35
N LYS A 71 8.69 -1.27 4.58
CA LYS A 71 10.00 -1.00 5.14
C LYS A 71 10.23 0.50 5.09
N ARG A 72 10.47 1.07 6.25
CA ARG A 72 10.65 2.49 6.42
C ARG A 72 12.00 2.70 7.09
N GLY A 73 12.99 3.08 6.30
CA GLY A 73 14.35 3.06 6.78
C GLY A 73 14.75 1.63 7.10
N ASN A 74 15.16 1.39 8.33
CA ASN A 74 15.54 0.06 8.77
C ASN A 74 14.43 -0.66 9.54
N LYS A 75 13.24 -0.08 9.56
CA LYS A 75 12.16 -0.65 10.36
C LYS A 75 11.05 -1.16 9.47
N GLU A 76 10.40 -2.21 9.94
CA GLU A 76 9.22 -2.75 9.29
C GLU A 76 8.01 -2.30 10.09
N VAL A 77 7.07 -1.66 9.41
CA VAL A 77 5.88 -1.14 10.08
C VAL A 77 4.66 -1.47 9.25
N ALA A 78 3.51 -1.55 9.91
CA ALA A 78 2.25 -1.72 9.22
C ALA A 78 1.76 -0.35 8.77
N LEU A 79 1.35 -0.26 7.51
CA LEU A 79 0.87 1.00 6.95
C LEU A 79 -0.52 0.77 6.39
N LYS A 80 -1.42 1.68 6.72
CA LYS A 80 -2.77 1.65 6.18
C LYS A 80 -2.82 2.50 4.91
N ILE A 81 -3.29 1.89 3.83
CA ILE A 81 -3.47 2.57 2.55
C ILE A 81 -4.96 2.72 2.33
N ARG A 82 -5.41 3.97 2.29
CA ARG A 82 -6.84 4.27 2.21
C ARG A 82 -7.38 3.88 0.85
N ARG A 83 -8.63 3.45 0.83
CA ARG A 83 -9.31 3.12 -0.41
C ARG A 83 -9.40 4.36 -1.30
N THR A 84 -9.30 4.12 -2.60
CA THR A 84 -9.38 5.23 -3.54
C THR A 84 -10.80 5.78 -3.68
N ASP A 85 -11.79 4.97 -3.31
CA ASP A 85 -13.18 5.41 -3.39
C ASP A 85 -13.69 5.96 -2.07
N SER A 86 -12.80 6.13 -1.10
CA SER A 86 -13.17 6.70 0.18
C SER A 86 -13.41 8.19 0.02
N GLN A 87 -14.50 8.67 0.60
CA GLN A 87 -14.81 10.08 0.57
C GLN A 87 -14.41 10.79 1.85
N ARG A 88 -13.76 10.09 2.74
CA ARG A 88 -13.34 10.69 3.98
C ARG A 88 -12.08 11.48 3.72
N GLU A 89 -12.17 12.75 3.96
CA GLU A 89 -11.06 13.63 3.68
C GLU A 89 -10.19 13.91 4.86
N ASN A 90 -10.67 13.57 6.03
CA ASN A 90 -9.97 13.94 7.25
C ASN A 90 -9.21 12.79 7.86
N MET A 91 -8.93 11.79 7.08
CA MET A 91 -8.11 10.72 7.56
C MET A 91 -6.70 11.23 7.74
N LYS A 92 -6.24 11.19 8.96
CA LYS A 92 -4.93 11.70 9.29
C LYS A 92 -4.03 10.58 9.73
N ASN A 93 -2.79 10.92 9.91
CA ASN A 93 -1.81 10.02 10.49
C ASN A 93 -1.51 8.87 9.56
N GLU A 94 -1.55 7.68 10.01
CA GLU A 94 -1.00 6.52 9.33
C GLU A 94 -1.69 6.14 8.03
N SER A 95 -2.43 7.04 7.42
CA SER A 95 -3.11 6.71 6.16
C SER A 95 -2.57 7.57 5.04
N ILE A 96 -2.53 7.00 3.87
CA ILE A 96 -2.23 7.75 2.66
C ILE A 96 -3.36 7.59 1.67
#